data_79c8d78f982cb7c0bc43cf9e0d8bdbf0
#
_entry.id   79c8d78f982cb7c0bc43cf9e0d8bdbf0
#
_cell.length_a   1.000
_cell.length_b   1.000
_cell.length_c   1.000
_cell.angle_alpha   90.00
_cell.angle_beta   90.00
_cell.angle_gamma   90.00
#
_symmetry.space_group_name_H-M   'P 1'
#
loop_
_entity.id
_entity.type
_entity.pdbx_description
1 polymer ?
#
loop_
_entity_poly.entity_id
_entity_poly.type
_entity_poly.pdbx_seq_one_letter_code
_entity_poly.pdbx_strand_id
1 'polypeptide(L)'
;TVPPTLVAFGVTTADSRKVLSPEFKAAGENIYYIPGQALAQEIDFDLIKSNFAKFEAIQADHKVTAASAVKYGGVVEALALATFGNHIGATVTLENLETALTAQLGGFVFTSPEDIAGVAKIGQTAADFTLTVNGVTLDGHKLDSAFQGKLEEVYPTEFAQATELEEVP
;
A
#
# COMPACT_ATOMS: atom_id res chain seq x y z
N THR A 1 31.11 0.90 -15.17
CA THR A 1 30.14 1.77 -15.88
C THR A 1 28.98 2.02 -14.95
N VAL A 2 28.73 3.26 -14.57
CA VAL A 2 27.54 3.64 -13.79
C VAL A 2 26.41 3.82 -14.79
N PRO A 3 25.22 3.18 -14.59
CA PRO A 3 24.08 3.40 -15.46
C PRO A 3 23.62 4.86 -15.39
N PRO A 4 23.06 5.43 -16.46
CA PRO A 4 22.49 6.77 -16.40
C PRO A 4 21.38 6.81 -15.36
N THR A 5 21.53 7.67 -14.36
CA THR A 5 20.61 7.76 -13.23
C THR A 5 20.08 9.19 -13.12
N LEU A 6 18.75 9.34 -13.13
CA LEU A 6 18.06 10.58 -12.81
C LEU A 6 17.52 10.49 -11.39
N VAL A 7 17.86 11.47 -10.56
CA VAL A 7 17.30 11.60 -9.21
C VAL A 7 16.49 12.89 -9.13
N ALA A 8 15.24 12.80 -8.72
CA ALA A 8 14.36 13.94 -8.52
C ALA A 8 13.94 14.02 -7.06
N PHE A 9 13.97 15.22 -6.49
CA PHE A 9 13.53 15.50 -5.12
C PHE A 9 12.36 16.47 -5.14
N GLY A 10 11.32 16.13 -4.37
CA GLY A 10 10.23 17.05 -4.05
C GLY A 10 10.18 17.29 -2.56
N VAL A 11 10.08 18.54 -2.14
CA VAL A 11 9.96 18.91 -0.71
C VAL A 11 8.72 19.78 -0.53
N THR A 12 7.93 19.44 0.48
CA THR A 12 6.76 20.22 0.90
C THR A 12 6.62 20.16 2.42
N THR A 13 5.80 21.04 2.97
CA THR A 13 5.43 21.01 4.38
C THR A 13 4.05 20.39 4.54
N ALA A 14 3.85 19.58 5.57
CA ALA A 14 2.57 18.98 5.91
C ALA A 14 2.35 19.00 7.43
N ASP A 15 1.08 19.00 7.86
CA ASP A 15 0.74 18.79 9.27
C ASP A 15 0.97 17.33 9.63
N SER A 16 1.92 17.06 10.54
CA SER A 16 2.28 15.70 10.95
C SER A 16 1.11 14.90 11.53
N ARG A 17 0.09 15.59 12.08
CA ARG A 17 -1.13 14.96 12.61
C ARG A 17 -2.05 14.40 11.52
N LYS A 18 -1.87 14.82 10.26
CA LYS A 18 -2.64 14.36 9.10
C LYS A 18 -1.92 13.30 8.28
N VAL A 19 -0.69 12.94 8.66
CA VAL A 19 0.07 11.90 7.97
C VAL A 19 -0.53 10.54 8.29
N LEU A 20 -0.80 9.77 7.26
CA LEU A 20 -1.29 8.39 7.35
C LEU A 20 -0.16 7.42 6.99
N SER A 21 -0.13 6.29 7.67
CA SER A 21 0.72 5.17 7.29
C SER A 21 -0.10 4.09 6.55
N PRO A 22 0.54 3.24 5.74
CA PRO A 22 -0.17 2.30 4.87
C PRO A 22 -0.72 1.07 5.57
N GLU A 23 -0.17 0.67 6.74
CA GLU A 23 -0.57 -0.56 7.41
C GLU A 23 -1.97 -0.46 8.05
N PHE A 24 -2.77 -1.53 7.95
CA PHE A 24 -4.08 -1.63 8.58
C PHE A 24 -3.99 -1.50 10.10
N LYS A 25 -4.93 -0.76 10.71
CA LYS A 25 -4.89 -0.42 12.15
C LYS A 25 -5.77 -1.30 13.02
N ALA A 26 -6.90 -1.75 12.50
CA ALA A 26 -7.86 -2.57 13.23
C ALA A 26 -8.59 -3.52 12.27
N ALA A 27 -9.04 -4.66 12.79
CA ALA A 27 -9.94 -5.56 12.06
C ALA A 27 -11.36 -4.98 12.02
N GLY A 28 -12.12 -5.28 10.96
CA GLY A 28 -13.50 -4.86 10.77
C GLY A 28 -13.66 -3.47 10.17
N GLU A 29 -12.57 -2.78 9.81
CA GLU A 29 -12.64 -1.51 9.08
C GLU A 29 -12.99 -1.74 7.61
N ASN A 30 -13.74 -0.82 7.04
CA ASN A 30 -14.08 -0.83 5.61
C ASN A 30 -12.86 -0.48 4.77
N ILE A 31 -12.66 -1.19 3.67
CA ILE A 31 -11.61 -0.92 2.70
C ILE A 31 -12.23 -0.27 1.47
N TYR A 32 -11.69 0.88 1.11
CA TYR A 32 -12.12 1.69 -0.03
C TYR A 32 -11.04 1.77 -1.09
N TYR A 33 -11.49 1.94 -2.34
CA TYR A 33 -10.59 2.06 -3.47
C TYR A 33 -11.01 3.21 -4.39
N ILE A 34 -10.05 4.07 -4.70
CA ILE A 34 -10.12 5.07 -5.76
C ILE A 34 -9.22 4.58 -6.89
N PRO A 35 -9.78 4.17 -8.04
CA PRO A 35 -8.98 3.66 -9.14
C PRO A 35 -8.08 4.74 -9.74
N GLY A 36 -6.81 4.39 -9.94
CA GLY A 36 -5.87 5.21 -10.68
C GLY A 36 -5.88 4.91 -12.17
N GLN A 37 -5.06 5.62 -12.90
CA GLN A 37 -4.80 5.39 -14.30
C GLN A 37 -3.80 4.23 -14.49
N ALA A 38 -4.03 3.35 -15.46
CA ALA A 38 -3.06 2.33 -15.83
C ALA A 38 -1.77 2.99 -16.37
N LEU A 39 -0.61 2.56 -15.87
CA LEU A 39 0.69 3.15 -16.21
C LEU A 39 1.07 3.01 -17.70
N ALA A 40 0.50 2.02 -18.39
CA ALA A 40 0.73 1.78 -19.82
C ALA A 40 0.02 2.78 -20.75
N GLN A 41 -0.84 3.65 -20.21
CA GLN A 41 -1.58 4.66 -20.97
C GLN A 41 -0.85 6.01 -20.96
N GLU A 42 -1.23 6.91 -21.87
CA GLU A 42 -0.79 8.31 -21.80
C GLU A 42 -1.27 8.94 -20.48
N ILE A 43 -0.38 9.69 -19.83
CA ILE A 43 -0.65 10.19 -18.48
C ILE A 43 -1.74 11.28 -18.51
N ASP A 44 -2.85 11.01 -17.84
CA ASP A 44 -3.94 11.96 -17.60
C ASP A 44 -3.73 12.66 -16.24
N PHE A 45 -3.08 13.81 -16.27
CA PHE A 45 -2.83 14.61 -15.07
C PHE A 45 -4.10 15.14 -14.41
N ASP A 46 -5.18 15.34 -15.16
CA ASP A 46 -6.43 15.86 -14.60
C ASP A 46 -7.17 14.77 -13.81
N LEU A 47 -7.16 13.53 -14.29
CA LEU A 47 -7.64 12.38 -13.52
C LEU A 47 -6.83 12.21 -12.22
N ILE A 48 -5.50 12.26 -12.32
CA ILE A 48 -4.63 12.12 -11.15
C ILE A 48 -4.93 13.23 -10.12
N LYS A 49 -4.97 14.49 -10.54
CA LYS A 49 -5.31 15.63 -9.66
C LYS A 49 -6.68 15.48 -9.02
N SER A 50 -7.69 15.03 -9.80
CA SER A 50 -9.04 14.85 -9.29
C SER A 50 -9.11 13.75 -8.23
N ASN A 51 -8.36 12.66 -8.40
CA ASN A 51 -8.25 11.58 -7.40
C ASN A 51 -7.57 12.06 -6.11
N PHE A 52 -6.52 12.86 -6.21
CA PHE A 52 -5.89 13.47 -5.04
C PHE A 52 -6.86 14.40 -4.30
N ALA A 53 -7.56 15.28 -5.02
CA ALA A 53 -8.55 16.19 -4.44
C ALA A 53 -9.70 15.41 -3.79
N LYS A 54 -10.17 14.32 -4.41
CA LYS A 54 -11.18 13.43 -3.84
C LYS A 54 -10.71 12.78 -2.56
N PHE A 55 -9.49 12.24 -2.54
CA PHE A 55 -8.93 11.61 -1.34
C PHE A 55 -8.72 12.62 -0.21
N GLU A 56 -8.22 13.82 -0.52
CA GLU A 56 -8.05 14.91 0.44
C GLU A 56 -9.38 15.33 1.07
N ALA A 57 -10.44 15.45 0.28
CA ALA A 57 -11.78 15.74 0.79
C ALA A 57 -12.30 14.64 1.71
N ILE A 58 -12.10 13.36 1.34
CA ILE A 58 -12.47 12.24 2.20
C ILE A 58 -11.71 12.28 3.53
N GLN A 59 -10.40 12.55 3.48
CA GLN A 59 -9.57 12.65 4.70
C GLN A 59 -9.97 13.85 5.59
N ALA A 60 -10.51 14.91 5.01
CA ALA A 60 -10.98 16.07 5.76
C ALA A 60 -12.32 15.80 6.47
N ASP A 61 -13.23 15.06 5.83
CA ASP A 61 -14.60 14.86 6.27
C ASP A 61 -14.82 13.57 7.06
N HIS A 62 -13.92 12.58 6.92
CA HIS A 62 -14.05 11.24 7.49
C HIS A 62 -12.79 10.79 8.23
N LYS A 63 -12.96 9.85 9.14
CA LYS A 63 -11.85 9.21 9.83
C LYS A 63 -11.19 8.16 8.93
N VAL A 64 -10.12 8.53 8.24
CA VAL A 64 -9.24 7.60 7.53
C VAL A 64 -8.16 7.10 8.48
N THR A 65 -7.97 5.77 8.58
CA THR A 65 -7.06 5.13 9.53
C THR A 65 -5.75 4.69 8.89
N ALA A 66 -5.80 4.24 7.65
CA ALA A 66 -4.63 3.87 6.85
C ALA A 66 -4.86 4.23 5.38
N ALA A 67 -3.80 4.55 4.66
CA ALA A 67 -3.87 4.82 3.23
C ALA A 67 -2.58 4.46 2.50
N SER A 68 -2.72 3.91 1.31
CA SER A 68 -1.61 3.57 0.42
C SER A 68 -1.93 4.00 -1.01
N ALA A 69 -0.94 4.56 -1.70
CA ALA A 69 -1.04 4.76 -3.13
C ALA A 69 -0.87 3.43 -3.87
N VAL A 70 -1.71 3.20 -4.88
CA VAL A 70 -1.56 2.06 -5.78
C VAL A 70 -0.38 2.30 -6.71
N LYS A 71 0.52 1.30 -6.82
CA LYS A 71 1.78 1.39 -7.56
C LYS A 71 1.92 0.28 -8.59
N TYR A 72 3.13 -0.29 -8.70
CA TYR A 72 3.50 -1.24 -9.77
C TYR A 72 2.76 -2.57 -9.73
N GLY A 73 2.50 -3.14 -8.55
CA GLY A 73 1.77 -4.40 -8.40
C GLY A 73 0.25 -4.21 -8.24
N GLY A 74 -0.26 -3.01 -8.52
CA GLY A 74 -1.68 -2.71 -8.49
C GLY A 74 -2.28 -2.70 -7.09
N VAL A 75 -3.60 -2.88 -7.05
CA VAL A 75 -4.38 -2.87 -5.79
C VAL A 75 -4.00 -4.04 -4.89
N VAL A 76 -3.69 -5.21 -5.47
CA VAL A 76 -3.36 -6.41 -4.70
C VAL A 76 -2.04 -6.25 -3.95
N GLU A 77 -1.03 -5.61 -4.57
CA GLU A 77 0.22 -5.26 -3.89
C GLU A 77 -0.03 -4.29 -2.74
N ALA A 78 -0.79 -3.21 -2.97
CA ALA A 78 -1.09 -2.23 -1.95
C ALA A 78 -1.80 -2.85 -0.73
N LEU A 79 -2.75 -3.76 -0.98
CA LEU A 79 -3.43 -4.52 0.07
C LEU A 79 -2.48 -5.47 0.81
N ALA A 80 -1.63 -6.22 0.10
CA ALA A 80 -0.67 -7.14 0.71
C ALA A 80 0.30 -6.38 1.64
N LEU A 81 0.89 -5.29 1.16
CA LEU A 81 1.79 -4.46 1.97
C LEU A 81 1.11 -3.87 3.20
N ALA A 82 -0.18 -3.51 3.09
CA ALA A 82 -0.95 -2.98 4.20
C ALA A 82 -1.22 -4.01 5.31
N THR A 83 -1.17 -5.32 5.01
CA THR A 83 -1.34 -6.39 6.01
C THR A 83 -0.10 -6.61 6.87
N PHE A 84 1.11 -6.29 6.40
CA PHE A 84 2.38 -6.71 7.03
C PHE A 84 2.67 -6.03 8.36
N GLY A 85 2.41 -4.72 8.48
CA GLY A 85 2.84 -3.96 9.66
C GLY A 85 2.23 -4.40 10.99
N ASN A 86 0.93 -4.71 11.00
CA ASN A 86 0.21 -5.11 12.21
C ASN A 86 -0.36 -6.53 12.13
N HIS A 87 -0.01 -7.30 11.10
CA HIS A 87 -0.53 -8.64 10.82
C HIS A 87 -2.07 -8.69 10.78
N ILE A 88 -2.68 -7.63 10.28
CA ILE A 88 -4.12 -7.52 10.07
C ILE A 88 -4.40 -7.86 8.61
N GLY A 89 -5.25 -8.87 8.40
CA GLY A 89 -5.60 -9.31 7.06
C GLY A 89 -6.71 -8.50 6.42
N ALA A 90 -7.13 -8.96 5.25
CA ALA A 90 -8.23 -8.34 4.52
C ALA A 90 -9.01 -9.35 3.69
N THR A 91 -10.29 -9.10 3.51
CA THR A 91 -11.15 -9.81 2.56
C THR A 91 -11.75 -8.78 1.61
N VAL A 92 -11.43 -8.91 0.33
CA VAL A 92 -11.85 -7.97 -0.71
C VAL A 92 -12.44 -8.67 -1.92
N THR A 93 -13.34 -7.95 -2.60
CA THR A 93 -13.88 -8.33 -3.90
C THR A 93 -13.55 -7.23 -4.91
N LEU A 94 -12.85 -7.60 -5.96
CA LEU A 94 -12.42 -6.72 -7.04
C LEU A 94 -13.12 -7.14 -8.33
N GLU A 95 -13.72 -6.18 -9.03
CA GLU A 95 -14.52 -6.47 -10.24
C GLU A 95 -13.66 -7.03 -11.37
N ASN A 96 -12.45 -6.53 -11.53
CA ASN A 96 -11.51 -6.96 -12.57
C ASN A 96 -10.14 -7.26 -11.97
N LEU A 97 -9.79 -8.54 -11.93
CA LEU A 97 -8.53 -9.00 -11.35
C LEU A 97 -7.31 -8.60 -12.20
N GLU A 98 -7.47 -8.46 -13.51
CA GLU A 98 -6.38 -8.03 -14.40
C GLU A 98 -5.98 -6.58 -14.08
N THR A 99 -6.96 -5.66 -14.00
CA THR A 99 -6.70 -4.27 -13.61
C THR A 99 -6.22 -4.14 -12.17
N ALA A 100 -6.62 -5.06 -11.29
CA ALA A 100 -6.20 -5.08 -9.89
C ALA A 100 -4.71 -5.41 -9.71
N LEU A 101 -4.10 -6.10 -10.67
CA LEU A 101 -2.66 -6.43 -10.70
C LEU A 101 -1.86 -5.48 -11.60
N THR A 102 -2.53 -4.56 -12.29
CA THR A 102 -1.87 -3.63 -13.21
C THR A 102 -1.31 -2.42 -12.46
N ALA A 103 -0.11 -1.99 -12.85
CA ALA A 103 0.50 -0.77 -12.35
C ALA A 103 -0.37 0.46 -12.61
N GLN A 104 -0.54 1.30 -11.59
CA GLN A 104 -1.41 2.48 -11.66
C GLN A 104 -0.71 3.73 -11.11
N LEU A 105 -1.20 4.90 -11.57
CA LEU A 105 -0.84 6.22 -11.07
C LEU A 105 -2.07 6.92 -10.50
N GLY A 106 -1.91 7.57 -9.36
CA GLY A 106 -2.97 8.39 -8.74
C GLY A 106 -4.17 7.58 -8.22
N GLY A 107 -4.00 6.28 -7.98
CA GLY A 107 -4.98 5.44 -7.29
C GLY A 107 -4.68 5.31 -5.80
N PHE A 108 -5.70 5.09 -4.97
CA PHE A 108 -5.59 4.97 -3.53
C PHE A 108 -6.40 3.79 -2.99
N VAL A 109 -5.80 3.05 -2.06
CA VAL A 109 -6.50 2.13 -1.16
C VAL A 109 -6.43 2.71 0.24
N PHE A 110 -7.54 2.75 0.95
CA PHE A 110 -7.57 3.29 2.31
C PHE A 110 -8.64 2.60 3.16
N THR A 111 -8.51 2.74 4.49
CA THR A 111 -9.44 2.17 5.46
C THR A 111 -10.13 3.22 6.30
N SER A 112 -11.37 2.92 6.69
CA SER A 112 -12.16 3.73 7.60
C SER A 112 -13.13 2.86 8.40
N PRO A 113 -13.38 3.15 9.68
CA PRO A 113 -14.48 2.54 10.42
C PRO A 113 -15.85 3.05 9.99
N GLU A 114 -15.90 4.13 9.19
CA GLU A 114 -17.12 4.79 8.73
C GLU A 114 -17.58 4.26 7.38
N ASP A 115 -18.87 4.36 7.10
CA ASP A 115 -19.40 4.16 5.76
C ASP A 115 -19.30 5.46 4.97
N ILE A 116 -18.49 5.43 3.89
CA ILE A 116 -18.20 6.60 3.06
C ILE A 116 -18.93 6.46 1.73
N ALA A 117 -19.84 7.38 1.45
CA ALA A 117 -20.58 7.40 0.20
C ALA A 117 -19.73 7.95 -0.96
N GLY A 118 -20.04 7.52 -2.20
CA GLY A 118 -19.40 8.05 -3.41
C GLY A 118 -18.00 7.50 -3.70
N VAL A 119 -17.54 6.51 -2.95
CA VAL A 119 -16.31 5.77 -3.21
C VAL A 119 -16.55 4.26 -3.13
N ALA A 120 -15.85 3.49 -3.93
CA ALA A 120 -16.04 2.04 -3.99
C ALA A 120 -15.52 1.38 -2.71
N LYS A 121 -16.40 0.75 -1.94
CA LYS A 121 -16.05 -0.14 -0.85
C LYS A 121 -15.75 -1.51 -1.46
N ILE A 122 -14.53 -1.97 -1.34
CA ILE A 122 -14.06 -3.23 -1.92
C ILE A 122 -14.00 -4.39 -0.93
N GLY A 123 -14.12 -4.13 0.38
CA GLY A 123 -14.07 -5.17 1.40
C GLY A 123 -13.90 -4.64 2.81
N GLN A 124 -13.35 -5.49 3.67
CA GLN A 124 -13.06 -5.17 5.06
C GLN A 124 -11.74 -5.81 5.52
N THR A 125 -11.13 -5.19 6.52
CA THR A 125 -9.99 -5.77 7.24
C THR A 125 -10.44 -6.94 8.12
N ALA A 126 -9.55 -7.93 8.31
CA ALA A 126 -9.80 -9.16 9.06
C ALA A 126 -8.76 -9.33 10.18
N ALA A 127 -9.17 -10.04 11.26
CA ALA A 127 -8.26 -10.28 12.38
C ALA A 127 -7.16 -11.29 12.05
N ASP A 128 -7.44 -12.23 11.14
CA ASP A 128 -6.48 -13.25 10.72
C ASP A 128 -5.49 -12.65 9.72
N PHE A 129 -4.20 -12.97 9.87
CA PHE A 129 -3.16 -12.50 8.94
C PHE A 129 -3.22 -13.22 7.60
N THR A 130 -4.27 -12.94 6.84
CA THR A 130 -4.53 -13.48 5.50
C THR A 130 -5.01 -12.37 4.56
N LEU A 131 -4.74 -12.52 3.28
CA LEU A 131 -5.34 -11.68 2.23
C LEU A 131 -6.24 -12.54 1.37
N THR A 132 -7.54 -12.30 1.43
CA THR A 132 -8.52 -12.98 0.58
C THR A 132 -9.00 -12.04 -0.51
N VAL A 133 -8.74 -12.40 -1.76
CA VAL A 133 -9.15 -11.65 -2.96
C VAL A 133 -10.05 -12.53 -3.81
N ASN A 134 -11.28 -12.11 -4.04
CA ASN A 134 -12.27 -12.85 -4.84
C ASN A 134 -12.41 -14.33 -4.42
N GLY A 135 -12.34 -14.60 -3.11
CA GLY A 135 -12.46 -15.94 -2.56
C GLY A 135 -11.15 -16.76 -2.56
N VAL A 136 -10.06 -16.25 -3.12
CA VAL A 136 -8.73 -16.87 -3.03
C VAL A 136 -8.00 -16.32 -1.81
N THR A 137 -7.68 -17.19 -0.85
CA THR A 137 -6.99 -16.81 0.37
C THR A 137 -5.49 -17.06 0.28
N LEU A 138 -4.73 -16.03 0.56
CA LEU A 138 -3.27 -16.03 0.63
C LEU A 138 -2.83 -15.91 2.09
N ASP A 139 -1.87 -16.72 2.49
CA ASP A 139 -1.27 -16.67 3.83
C ASP A 139 -0.36 -15.45 3.96
N GLY A 140 -0.60 -14.60 4.97
CA GLY A 140 0.14 -13.37 5.18
C GLY A 140 1.63 -13.60 5.48
N HIS A 141 1.97 -14.65 6.23
CA HIS A 141 3.37 -14.99 6.51
C HIS A 141 4.12 -15.39 5.25
N LYS A 142 3.47 -16.11 4.32
CA LYS A 142 4.08 -16.47 3.04
C LYS A 142 4.28 -15.24 2.14
N LEU A 143 3.30 -14.32 2.12
CA LEU A 143 3.41 -13.07 1.37
C LEU A 143 4.55 -12.21 1.91
N ASP A 144 4.61 -12.02 3.21
CA ASP A 144 5.64 -11.24 3.87
C ASP A 144 7.04 -11.84 3.67
N SER A 145 7.19 -13.15 3.85
CA SER A 145 8.45 -13.85 3.60
C SER A 145 8.90 -13.74 2.14
N ALA A 146 7.97 -13.82 1.18
CA ALA A 146 8.29 -13.64 -0.23
C ALA A 146 8.73 -12.21 -0.56
N PHE A 147 8.12 -11.22 0.11
CA PHE A 147 8.49 -9.81 -0.06
C PHE A 147 9.86 -9.50 0.54
N GLN A 148 10.11 -9.90 1.79
CA GLN A 148 11.37 -9.64 2.49
C GLN A 148 12.53 -10.45 1.90
N GLY A 149 12.29 -11.73 1.57
CA GLY A 149 13.33 -12.65 1.07
C GLY A 149 13.88 -12.30 -0.30
N LYS A 150 13.25 -11.40 -1.04
CA LYS A 150 13.67 -11.07 -2.41
C LYS A 150 15.11 -10.52 -2.51
N LEU A 151 15.55 -9.80 -1.50
CA LEU A 151 16.89 -9.17 -1.47
C LEU A 151 17.78 -9.76 -0.37
N GLU A 152 17.35 -10.82 0.32
CA GLU A 152 18.02 -11.37 1.49
C GLU A 152 19.47 -11.83 1.20
N GLU A 153 19.73 -12.34 -0.01
CA GLU A 153 21.09 -12.75 -0.43
C GLU A 153 22.05 -11.55 -0.58
N VAL A 154 21.53 -10.36 -0.88
CA VAL A 154 22.35 -9.15 -1.15
C VAL A 154 22.34 -8.21 0.04
N TYR A 155 21.20 -8.12 0.72
CA TYR A 155 20.97 -7.27 1.89
C TYR A 155 20.26 -8.10 2.97
N PRO A 156 21.02 -8.93 3.73
CA PRO A 156 20.43 -9.77 4.75
C PRO A 156 19.80 -8.92 5.86
N THR A 157 18.61 -9.31 6.30
CA THR A 157 17.90 -8.66 7.42
C THR A 157 18.54 -8.99 8.76
N GLU A 158 19.21 -10.13 8.87
CA GLU A 158 20.00 -10.52 10.04
C GLU A 158 21.49 -10.56 9.67
N PHE A 159 22.28 -9.75 10.35
CA PHE A 159 23.73 -9.84 10.25
C PHE A 159 24.22 -10.96 11.17
N ALA A 160 25.11 -11.83 10.67
CA ALA A 160 25.90 -12.68 11.55
C ALA A 160 26.55 -11.77 12.60
N GLN A 161 26.38 -12.10 13.88
CA GLN A 161 26.94 -11.31 14.99
C GLN A 161 28.39 -10.96 14.67
N ALA A 162 28.71 -9.66 14.65
CA ALA A 162 30.07 -9.21 14.53
C ALA A 162 30.84 -9.80 15.70
N THR A 163 31.64 -10.81 15.41
CA THR A 163 32.57 -11.43 16.37
C THR A 163 33.71 -10.46 16.52
N GLU A 164 33.66 -9.53 17.43
CA GLU A 164 34.64 -8.53 17.81
C GLU A 164 34.58 -7.21 17.04
N LEU A 165 34.30 -6.16 17.80
CA LEU A 165 34.59 -4.81 17.38
C LEU A 165 36.12 -4.69 17.32
N GLU A 166 36.73 -4.50 16.17
CA GLU A 166 38.11 -4.07 16.06
C GLU A 166 38.27 -2.80 16.88
N GLU A 167 39.15 -2.85 17.92
CA GLU A 167 39.56 -1.65 18.62
C GLU A 167 40.30 -0.75 17.62
N VAL A 168 39.69 0.35 17.29
CA VAL A 168 40.34 1.37 16.48
C VAL A 168 41.41 2.05 17.35
N PRO A 169 42.69 2.04 16.95
CA PRO A 169 43.78 2.61 17.74
C PRO A 169 43.68 4.14 17.82
#